data_a2940aae4027b5bb83a61457c7ba8f3f
#
_entry.id   a2940aae4027b5bb83a61457c7ba8f3f
#
_cell.length_a   1.000
_cell.length_b   1.000
_cell.length_c   1.000
_cell.angle_alpha   90.00
_cell.angle_beta   90.00
_cell.angle_gamma   90.00
#
_symmetry.space_group_name_H-M   'P 1'
#
loop_
_entity.id
_entity.type
_entity.pdbx_description
1 polymer ?
#
loop_
_entity_poly.entity_id
_entity_poly.type
_entity_poly.pdbx_seq_one_letter_code
_entity_poly.pdbx_strand_id
1 'polypeptide(L)'
;MNEPAKSYQARAASAVSVRKWRRARNWSLFWLTCIAALSLIGLIFAWRGNPADNTLRFELAKTFMQVLAVAFLGGITTLATFTYQNSRAQENEAVRRAKEKADEAIRHAEERKERKQERDRHDFEIARAERLRQDDQLRLIVEETLKAYNQTKRIRRLLDAETNDGASGILTLAVYDKYMSDLIEEQLAFERLKRFTPFISDKRLRQLPAFDASPPRAETSNSILTKNSLVNSYEEIEKYLNHVIGEYQDRRHAVKDKAGVTLTEFEKLRRFIGSEFAMRVSDKMDDVIETLLEALWQPLNSHRET
;
A
#
# COMPACT_ATOMS: atom_id res chain seq x y z
N MET A 1 25.27 -9.28 12.45
CA MET A 1 26.04 -10.29 11.70
C MET A 1 26.90 -11.12 12.63
N ASN A 2 26.38 -12.13 13.41
CA ASN A 2 27.23 -13.00 14.26
C ASN A 2 26.57 -14.35 14.63
N GLU A 3 25.59 -14.83 13.85
CA GLU A 3 24.94 -16.14 14.12
C GLU A 3 25.63 -17.41 13.55
N PRO A 4 26.40 -17.37 12.46
CA PRO A 4 26.98 -18.63 11.96
C PRO A 4 28.07 -19.23 12.87
N ALA A 5 28.75 -18.40 13.69
CA ALA A 5 29.86 -18.91 14.53
C ALA A 5 29.39 -19.80 15.71
N LYS A 6 28.21 -19.51 16.28
CA LYS A 6 27.66 -20.32 17.40
C LYS A 6 27.23 -21.74 16.98
N SER A 7 26.69 -21.86 15.76
CA SER A 7 26.27 -23.16 15.23
C SER A 7 27.45 -24.11 14.93
N TYR A 8 28.58 -23.57 14.52
CA TYR A 8 29.83 -24.38 14.30
C TYR A 8 30.42 -24.86 15.61
N GLN A 9 30.46 -24.05 16.66
CA GLN A 9 30.95 -24.44 17.97
C GLN A 9 30.10 -25.54 18.62
N ALA A 10 28.77 -25.47 18.50
CA ALA A 10 27.90 -26.54 19.00
C ALA A 10 28.07 -27.86 18.27
N ARG A 11 28.30 -27.87 16.95
CA ARG A 11 28.58 -29.06 16.16
C ARG A 11 29.95 -29.67 16.49
N ALA A 12 30.96 -28.83 16.72
CA ALA A 12 32.30 -29.32 17.11
C ALA A 12 32.30 -29.95 18.51
N ALA A 13 31.58 -29.37 19.47
CA ALA A 13 31.46 -29.92 20.82
C ALA A 13 30.72 -31.28 20.84
N SER A 14 29.67 -31.43 20.03
CA SER A 14 28.95 -32.72 19.91
C SER A 14 29.80 -33.81 19.27
N ALA A 15 30.60 -33.51 18.27
CA ALA A 15 31.49 -34.46 17.60
C ALA A 15 32.63 -34.94 18.52
N VAL A 16 33.15 -34.09 19.40
CA VAL A 16 34.17 -34.45 20.38
C VAL A 16 33.61 -35.37 21.47
N SER A 17 32.39 -35.12 21.93
CA SER A 17 31.71 -35.96 22.92
C SER A 17 31.45 -37.37 22.39
N VAL A 18 31.00 -37.52 21.15
CA VAL A 18 30.77 -38.83 20.50
C VAL A 18 32.06 -39.63 20.31
N ARG A 19 33.20 -39.00 20.01
CA ARG A 19 34.49 -39.67 19.87
C ARG A 19 35.02 -40.16 21.21
N LYS A 20 34.95 -39.37 22.27
CA LYS A 20 35.34 -39.77 23.63
C LYS A 20 34.52 -40.96 24.10
N TRP A 21 33.25 -40.96 23.79
CA TRP A 21 32.34 -42.01 24.19
C TRP A 21 32.58 -43.34 23.45
N ARG A 22 32.84 -43.33 22.15
CA ARG A 22 33.22 -44.55 21.38
C ARG A 22 34.48 -45.21 21.95
N ARG A 23 35.46 -44.41 22.40
CA ARG A 23 36.66 -44.93 23.05
C ARG A 23 36.34 -45.58 24.41
N ALA A 24 35.54 -44.95 25.25
CA ALA A 24 35.16 -45.52 26.55
C ALA A 24 34.39 -46.83 26.40
N ARG A 25 33.45 -46.93 25.45
CA ARG A 25 32.72 -48.15 25.15
C ARG A 25 33.62 -49.27 24.66
N ASN A 26 34.52 -48.97 23.75
CA ASN A 26 35.42 -49.97 23.21
C ASN A 26 36.40 -50.48 24.30
N TRP A 27 36.79 -49.61 25.23
CA TRP A 27 37.64 -49.97 26.35
C TRP A 27 36.94 -50.88 27.38
N SER A 28 35.66 -50.56 27.68
CA SER A 28 34.86 -51.42 28.58
C SER A 28 34.56 -52.80 27.97
N LEU A 29 34.26 -52.85 26.67
CA LEU A 29 34.13 -54.13 25.95
C LEU A 29 35.41 -54.92 25.90
N PHE A 30 36.55 -54.23 25.69
CA PHE A 30 37.87 -54.86 25.71
C PHE A 30 38.17 -55.51 27.07
N TRP A 31 37.96 -54.81 28.18
CA TRP A 31 38.16 -55.38 29.52
C TRP A 31 37.19 -56.52 29.82
N LEU A 32 35.96 -56.47 29.43
CA LEU A 32 34.96 -57.53 29.56
C LEU A 32 35.42 -58.79 28.77
N THR A 33 35.88 -58.61 27.55
CA THR A 33 36.41 -59.73 26.75
C THR A 33 37.69 -60.30 27.33
N CYS A 34 38.61 -59.51 27.89
CA CYS A 34 39.75 -59.92 28.57
C CYS A 34 39.46 -60.76 29.85
N ILE A 35 38.52 -60.30 30.67
CA ILE A 35 38.04 -60.98 31.87
C ILE A 35 37.37 -62.30 31.50
N ALA A 36 36.54 -62.33 30.47
CA ALA A 36 35.92 -63.55 29.97
C ALA A 36 36.97 -64.58 29.45
N ALA A 37 37.97 -64.10 28.68
CA ALA A 37 39.02 -64.93 28.15
C ALA A 37 39.89 -65.50 29.27
N LEU A 38 40.29 -64.66 30.25
CA LEU A 38 41.06 -65.14 31.41
C LEU A 38 40.29 -66.18 32.25
N SER A 39 38.96 -65.95 32.45
CA SER A 39 38.08 -66.87 33.14
C SER A 39 37.95 -68.20 32.39
N LEU A 40 37.89 -68.15 31.06
CA LEU A 40 37.82 -69.35 30.21
C LEU A 40 39.16 -70.16 30.23
N ILE A 41 40.28 -69.43 30.16
CA ILE A 41 41.61 -70.04 30.28
C ILE A 41 41.79 -70.71 31.67
N GLY A 42 41.37 -70.06 32.75
CA GLY A 42 41.34 -70.58 34.09
C GLY A 42 40.50 -71.85 34.20
N LEU A 43 39.35 -71.88 33.56
CA LEU A 43 38.44 -73.01 33.50
C LEU A 43 39.10 -74.23 32.76
N ILE A 44 39.71 -73.95 31.60
CA ILE A 44 40.42 -74.95 30.80
C ILE A 44 41.62 -75.56 31.59
N PHE A 45 42.37 -74.68 32.32
CA PHE A 45 43.48 -75.11 33.13
C PHE A 45 43.03 -75.96 34.33
N ALA A 46 41.88 -75.59 34.96
CA ALA A 46 41.27 -76.38 36.02
C ALA A 46 40.82 -77.79 35.53
N TRP A 47 40.41 -77.89 34.27
CA TRP A 47 39.90 -79.12 33.66
C TRP A 47 41.00 -80.07 33.16
N ARG A 48 42.19 -79.57 32.79
CA ARG A 48 43.27 -80.31 32.16
C ARG A 48 44.30 -80.93 33.16
N GLY A 49 44.10 -80.74 34.41
CA GLY A 49 45.00 -81.21 35.46
C GLY A 49 44.70 -82.61 35.96
N ASN A 50 45.70 -83.30 36.56
CA ASN A 50 45.69 -84.68 37.02
C ASN A 50 44.65 -84.87 38.18
N PRO A 51 43.90 -86.03 38.32
CA PRO A 51 42.74 -86.23 39.22
C PRO A 51 43.05 -86.33 40.72
N ALA A 52 44.32 -86.23 41.16
CA ALA A 52 44.73 -86.45 42.57
C ALA A 52 44.42 -85.26 43.52
N ASP A 53 44.15 -84.01 43.01
CA ASP A 53 43.87 -82.81 43.82
C ASP A 53 42.44 -82.19 43.54
N ASN A 54 41.46 -83.05 43.63
CA ASN A 54 40.09 -82.70 43.15
C ASN A 54 39.37 -81.61 43.96
N THR A 55 39.64 -81.37 45.23
CA THR A 55 38.94 -80.43 46.10
C THR A 55 39.31 -78.97 45.81
N LEU A 56 40.56 -78.69 45.70
CA LEU A 56 41.09 -77.33 45.50
C LEU A 56 40.71 -76.78 44.08
N ARG A 57 40.74 -77.66 43.09
CA ARG A 57 40.42 -77.33 41.70
C ARG A 57 38.93 -77.13 41.49
N PHE A 58 38.11 -77.89 42.19
CA PHE A 58 36.64 -77.69 42.16
C PHE A 58 36.21 -76.35 42.76
N GLU A 59 36.83 -75.97 43.89
CA GLU A 59 36.57 -74.63 44.51
C GLU A 59 37.09 -73.50 43.63
N LEU A 60 38.22 -73.62 42.97
CA LEU A 60 38.72 -72.64 42.00
C LEU A 60 37.79 -72.54 40.78
N ALA A 61 37.33 -73.63 40.17
CA ALA A 61 36.42 -73.65 39.05
C ALA A 61 35.08 -73.01 39.41
N LYS A 62 34.51 -73.24 40.61
CA LYS A 62 33.32 -72.65 41.14
C LYS A 62 33.46 -71.13 41.28
N THR A 63 34.58 -70.67 41.84
CA THR A 63 34.89 -69.24 42.00
C THR A 63 35.03 -68.57 40.66
N PHE A 64 35.72 -69.18 39.68
CA PHE A 64 35.77 -68.63 38.31
C PHE A 64 34.42 -68.54 37.62
N MET A 65 33.53 -69.55 37.79
CA MET A 65 32.16 -69.53 37.25
C MET A 65 31.29 -68.44 37.91
N GLN A 66 31.46 -68.21 39.21
CA GLN A 66 30.76 -67.14 39.92
C GLN A 66 31.20 -65.76 39.45
N VAL A 67 32.51 -65.53 39.29
CA VAL A 67 33.09 -64.31 38.77
C VAL A 67 32.59 -64.07 37.35
N LEU A 68 32.55 -65.07 36.49
CA LEU A 68 32.14 -65.03 35.13
C LEU A 68 30.63 -64.70 35.06
N ALA A 69 29.81 -65.32 35.88
CA ALA A 69 28.37 -65.07 35.98
C ALA A 69 28.08 -63.62 36.44
N VAL A 70 28.77 -63.09 37.46
CA VAL A 70 28.67 -61.73 37.94
C VAL A 70 29.11 -60.73 36.89
N ALA A 71 30.23 -60.96 36.21
CA ALA A 71 30.74 -60.10 35.15
C ALA A 71 29.76 -60.05 33.95
N PHE A 72 29.19 -61.18 33.57
CA PHE A 72 28.22 -61.27 32.48
C PHE A 72 26.92 -60.59 32.79
N LEU A 73 26.33 -60.85 33.96
CA LEU A 73 25.10 -60.19 34.40
C LEU A 73 25.30 -58.69 34.59
N GLY A 74 26.41 -58.27 35.22
CA GLY A 74 26.76 -56.88 35.39
C GLY A 74 27.01 -56.15 34.04
N GLY A 75 27.62 -56.83 33.09
CA GLY A 75 27.83 -56.30 31.73
C GLY A 75 26.51 -56.09 30.96
N ILE A 76 25.63 -57.09 31.00
CA ILE A 76 24.33 -56.98 30.33
C ILE A 76 23.47 -55.86 30.95
N THR A 77 23.39 -55.76 32.26
CA THR A 77 22.62 -54.71 32.94
C THR A 77 23.19 -53.33 32.64
N THR A 78 24.47 -53.16 32.65
CA THR A 78 25.13 -51.89 32.30
C THR A 78 24.84 -51.51 30.84
N LEU A 79 24.94 -52.46 29.93
CA LEU A 79 24.67 -52.24 28.50
C LEU A 79 23.19 -51.89 28.25
N ALA A 80 22.27 -52.59 28.90
CA ALA A 80 20.82 -52.34 28.81
C ALA A 80 20.45 -50.97 29.37
N THR A 81 20.94 -50.61 30.55
CA THR A 81 20.70 -49.29 31.16
C THR A 81 21.25 -48.18 30.29
N PHE A 82 22.39 -48.39 29.73
CA PHE A 82 23.06 -47.42 28.88
C PHE A 82 22.34 -47.23 27.54
N THR A 83 21.91 -48.29 26.87
CA THR A 83 21.10 -48.17 25.62
C THR A 83 19.78 -47.49 25.88
N TYR A 84 19.14 -47.78 27.00
CA TYR A 84 17.88 -47.11 27.41
C TYR A 84 18.09 -45.61 27.68
N GLN A 85 19.10 -45.21 28.41
CA GLN A 85 19.45 -43.81 28.67
C GLN A 85 19.79 -43.06 27.39
N ASN A 86 20.51 -43.65 26.46
CA ASN A 86 20.89 -43.05 25.20
C ASN A 86 19.68 -42.87 24.27
N SER A 87 18.76 -43.85 24.21
CA SER A 87 17.53 -43.73 23.44
C SER A 87 16.62 -42.61 23.98
N ARG A 88 16.45 -42.54 25.31
CA ARG A 88 15.71 -41.43 25.95
C ARG A 88 16.35 -40.05 25.71
N ALA A 89 17.68 -39.96 25.77
CA ALA A 89 18.38 -38.72 25.47
C ALA A 89 18.15 -38.27 24.02
N GLN A 90 18.19 -39.20 23.06
CA GLN A 90 17.91 -38.93 21.66
C GLN A 90 16.44 -38.49 21.42
N GLU A 91 15.49 -39.16 22.06
CA GLU A 91 14.08 -38.78 22.00
C GLU A 91 13.85 -37.37 22.57
N ASN A 92 14.43 -37.07 23.72
CA ASN A 92 14.32 -35.76 24.34
C ASN A 92 14.95 -34.65 23.46
N GLU A 93 16.12 -34.92 22.83
CA GLU A 93 16.69 -33.98 21.87
C GLU A 93 15.84 -33.81 20.62
N ALA A 94 15.23 -34.88 20.10
CA ALA A 94 14.32 -34.79 18.94
C ALA A 94 13.06 -33.97 19.25
N VAL A 95 12.46 -34.20 20.42
CA VAL A 95 11.29 -33.42 20.90
C VAL A 95 11.68 -31.94 21.09
N ARG A 96 12.83 -31.66 21.70
CA ARG A 96 13.33 -30.30 21.87
C ARG A 96 13.55 -29.60 20.55
N ARG A 97 14.18 -30.23 19.57
CA ARG A 97 14.42 -29.70 18.23
C ARG A 97 13.10 -29.48 17.46
N ALA A 98 12.12 -30.39 17.63
CA ALA A 98 10.80 -30.23 17.05
C ALA A 98 10.07 -29.01 17.63
N LYS A 99 10.16 -28.82 18.96
CA LYS A 99 9.58 -27.67 19.64
C LYS A 99 10.25 -26.35 19.21
N GLU A 100 11.57 -26.29 19.17
CA GLU A 100 12.31 -25.11 18.70
C GLU A 100 11.91 -24.72 17.27
N LYS A 101 11.78 -25.70 16.35
CA LYS A 101 11.29 -25.44 14.98
C LYS A 101 9.84 -24.98 14.94
N ALA A 102 8.99 -25.52 15.79
CA ALA A 102 7.58 -25.07 15.88
C ALA A 102 7.49 -23.63 16.40
N ASP A 103 8.27 -23.28 17.43
CA ASP A 103 8.31 -21.92 17.99
C ASP A 103 8.89 -20.92 16.97
N GLU A 104 9.91 -21.28 16.19
CA GLU A 104 10.44 -20.48 15.09
C GLU A 104 9.40 -20.28 13.99
N ALA A 105 8.67 -21.34 13.61
CA ALA A 105 7.62 -21.24 12.60
C ALA A 105 6.47 -20.31 13.04
N ILE A 106 6.09 -20.34 14.32
CA ILE A 106 5.09 -19.45 14.89
C ILE A 106 5.57 -17.99 14.84
N ARG A 107 6.80 -17.71 15.28
CA ARG A 107 7.39 -16.35 15.21
C ARG A 107 7.43 -15.81 13.79
N HIS A 108 7.86 -16.63 12.83
CA HIS A 108 7.86 -16.20 11.42
C HIS A 108 6.45 -15.99 10.86
N ALA A 109 5.46 -16.74 11.33
CA ALA A 109 4.07 -16.52 10.94
C ALA A 109 3.50 -15.22 11.53
N GLU A 110 3.85 -14.89 12.77
CA GLU A 110 3.48 -13.64 13.44
C GLU A 110 4.15 -12.44 12.77
N GLU A 111 5.46 -12.48 12.52
CA GLU A 111 6.18 -11.43 11.79
C GLU A 111 5.61 -11.16 10.40
N ARG A 112 5.18 -12.23 9.68
CA ARG A 112 4.54 -12.08 8.37
C ARG A 112 3.17 -11.39 8.49
N LYS A 113 2.40 -11.69 9.53
CA LYS A 113 1.11 -11.05 9.80
C LYS A 113 1.30 -9.57 10.14
N GLU A 114 2.24 -9.25 11.01
CA GLU A 114 2.57 -7.87 11.37
C GLU A 114 3.01 -7.06 10.15
N ARG A 115 3.95 -7.57 9.35
CA ARG A 115 4.40 -6.90 8.12
C ARG A 115 3.28 -6.73 7.09
N LYS A 116 2.31 -7.66 7.06
CA LYS A 116 1.14 -7.51 6.19
C LYS A 116 0.23 -6.41 6.71
N GLN A 117 -0.06 -6.38 8.03
CA GLN A 117 -0.89 -5.35 8.64
C GLN A 117 -0.27 -3.94 8.51
N GLU A 118 1.05 -3.83 8.66
CA GLU A 118 1.78 -2.57 8.46
C GLU A 118 1.65 -2.08 7.01
N ARG A 119 1.82 -2.96 6.02
CA ARG A 119 1.60 -2.61 4.61
C ARG A 119 0.18 -2.18 4.34
N ASP A 120 -0.80 -2.96 4.81
CA ASP A 120 -2.21 -2.65 4.63
C ASP A 120 -2.59 -1.29 5.25
N ARG A 121 -2.01 -0.94 6.43
CA ARG A 121 -2.16 0.39 7.05
C ARG A 121 -1.52 1.49 6.21
N HIS A 122 -0.29 1.28 5.77
CA HIS A 122 0.43 2.25 4.95
C HIS A 122 -0.29 2.51 3.62
N ASP A 123 -0.75 1.46 2.94
CA ASP A 123 -1.52 1.57 1.70
C ASP A 123 -2.85 2.31 1.93
N PHE A 124 -3.51 2.07 3.06
CA PHE A 124 -4.72 2.80 3.46
C PHE A 124 -4.45 4.29 3.71
N GLU A 125 -3.35 4.62 4.40
CA GLU A 125 -2.96 6.01 4.66
C GLU A 125 -2.62 6.76 3.37
N ILE A 126 -1.88 6.13 2.45
CA ILE A 126 -1.58 6.70 1.12
C ILE A 126 -2.88 6.94 0.35
N ALA A 127 -3.76 5.94 0.28
CA ALA A 127 -5.03 6.08 -0.42
C ALA A 127 -5.91 7.18 0.18
N ARG A 128 -5.90 7.35 1.51
CA ARG A 128 -6.61 8.42 2.21
C ARG A 128 -6.02 9.80 1.90
N ALA A 129 -4.69 9.93 1.95
CA ALA A 129 -4.00 11.18 1.62
C ALA A 129 -4.24 11.61 0.17
N GLU A 130 -4.22 10.66 -0.76
CA GLU A 130 -4.51 10.91 -2.16
C GLU A 130 -5.95 11.38 -2.39
N ARG A 131 -6.93 10.78 -1.67
CA ARG A 131 -8.34 11.21 -1.72
C ARG A 131 -8.51 12.64 -1.23
N LEU A 132 -7.91 12.98 -0.08
CA LEU A 132 -7.98 14.34 0.45
C LEU A 132 -7.39 15.35 -0.54
N ARG A 133 -6.27 15.03 -1.15
CA ARG A 133 -5.66 15.89 -2.17
C ARG A 133 -6.56 16.09 -3.40
N GLN A 134 -7.24 15.03 -3.84
CA GLN A 134 -8.20 15.12 -4.96
C GLN A 134 -9.42 15.98 -4.59
N ASP A 135 -9.93 15.86 -3.37
CA ASP A 135 -11.04 16.67 -2.86
C ASP A 135 -10.65 18.14 -2.77
N ASP A 136 -9.46 18.47 -2.27
CA ASP A 136 -8.95 19.83 -2.19
C ASP A 136 -8.77 20.44 -3.59
N GLN A 137 -8.25 19.67 -4.55
CA GLN A 137 -8.13 20.12 -5.93
C GLN A 137 -9.51 20.43 -6.56
N LEU A 138 -10.49 19.55 -6.32
CA LEU A 138 -11.85 19.78 -6.85
C LEU A 138 -12.51 21.00 -6.20
N ARG A 139 -12.33 21.20 -4.88
CA ARG A 139 -12.80 22.40 -4.19
C ARG A 139 -12.23 23.69 -4.78
N LEU A 140 -10.91 23.70 -5.03
CA LEU A 140 -10.25 24.84 -5.67
C LEU A 140 -10.85 25.16 -7.05
N ILE A 141 -11.11 24.13 -7.86
CA ILE A 141 -11.75 24.32 -9.17
C ILE A 141 -13.16 24.89 -9.02
N VAL A 142 -13.96 24.39 -8.06
CA VAL A 142 -15.29 24.92 -7.77
C VAL A 142 -15.22 26.39 -7.34
N GLU A 143 -14.34 26.73 -6.42
CA GLU A 143 -14.15 28.09 -5.91
C GLU A 143 -13.73 29.06 -7.01
N GLU A 144 -12.72 28.68 -7.81
CA GLU A 144 -12.27 29.50 -8.95
C GLU A 144 -13.38 29.68 -10.02
N THR A 145 -14.16 28.61 -10.27
CA THR A 145 -15.31 28.65 -11.19
C THR A 145 -16.39 29.64 -10.72
N LEU A 146 -16.76 29.51 -9.44
CA LEU A 146 -17.76 30.42 -8.85
C LEU A 146 -17.25 31.86 -8.83
N LYS A 147 -15.96 32.06 -8.54
CA LYS A 147 -15.34 33.38 -8.53
C LYS A 147 -15.39 34.02 -9.92
N ALA A 148 -14.90 33.32 -10.94
CA ALA A 148 -14.90 33.82 -12.32
C ALA A 148 -16.32 34.14 -12.81
N TYR A 149 -17.29 33.26 -12.53
CA TYR A 149 -18.67 33.49 -12.87
C TYR A 149 -19.26 34.73 -12.17
N ASN A 150 -19.08 34.84 -10.86
CA ASN A 150 -19.61 35.99 -10.10
C ASN A 150 -18.94 37.29 -10.52
N GLN A 151 -17.68 37.33 -10.84
CA GLN A 151 -17.00 38.51 -11.36
C GLN A 151 -17.51 38.87 -12.76
N THR A 152 -17.69 37.91 -13.65
CA THR A 152 -18.27 38.15 -14.98
C THR A 152 -19.70 38.72 -14.87
N LYS A 153 -20.54 38.15 -13.98
CA LYS A 153 -21.89 38.72 -13.67
C LYS A 153 -21.81 40.13 -13.11
N ARG A 154 -20.85 40.41 -12.25
CA ARG A 154 -20.61 41.72 -11.67
C ARG A 154 -20.23 42.73 -12.75
N ILE A 155 -19.27 42.40 -13.62
CA ILE A 155 -18.85 43.25 -14.73
C ILE A 155 -20.05 43.59 -15.62
N ARG A 156 -20.85 42.59 -16.00
CA ARG A 156 -22.07 42.80 -16.80
C ARG A 156 -23.03 43.78 -16.13
N ARG A 157 -23.33 43.59 -14.83
CA ARG A 157 -24.26 44.43 -14.08
C ARG A 157 -23.76 45.87 -13.96
N LEU A 158 -22.46 46.04 -13.74
CA LEU A 158 -21.87 47.38 -13.64
C LEU A 158 -21.87 48.08 -14.98
N LEU A 159 -21.57 47.37 -16.07
CA LEU A 159 -21.70 47.92 -17.43
C LEU A 159 -23.16 48.31 -17.74
N ASP A 160 -24.12 47.49 -17.36
CA ASP A 160 -25.54 47.77 -17.53
C ASP A 160 -25.97 49.03 -16.76
N ALA A 161 -25.56 49.15 -15.49
CA ALA A 161 -25.82 50.31 -14.66
C ALA A 161 -25.21 51.60 -15.23
N GLU A 162 -23.94 51.56 -15.64
CA GLU A 162 -23.25 52.74 -16.22
C GLU A 162 -23.83 53.17 -17.58
N THR A 163 -24.38 52.23 -18.35
CA THR A 163 -24.97 52.52 -19.66
C THR A 163 -26.45 52.87 -19.63
N ASN A 164 -27.19 52.41 -18.58
CA ASN A 164 -28.61 52.66 -18.41
C ASN A 164 -28.91 53.82 -17.47
N ASP A 165 -27.91 54.54 -16.93
CA ASP A 165 -28.10 55.66 -16.01
C ASP A 165 -28.68 56.89 -16.73
N GLY A 166 -29.90 56.76 -17.14
CA GLY A 166 -30.99 57.67 -17.33
C GLY A 166 -30.94 58.67 -18.49
N ALA A 167 -29.84 59.00 -19.12
CA ALA A 167 -29.87 60.08 -20.07
C ALA A 167 -29.21 59.88 -21.43
N SER A 168 -28.26 58.96 -21.56
CA SER A 168 -27.50 58.91 -22.82
C SER A 168 -27.03 57.57 -23.29
N GLY A 169 -26.96 56.54 -22.45
CA GLY A 169 -26.29 55.26 -22.81
C GLY A 169 -24.85 55.47 -23.32
N ILE A 170 -24.19 56.50 -22.81
CA ILE A 170 -22.88 56.92 -23.30
C ILE A 170 -21.80 56.18 -22.48
N LEU A 171 -20.98 55.44 -23.17
CA LEU A 171 -19.81 54.76 -22.63
C LEU A 171 -18.60 55.64 -22.81
N THR A 172 -17.95 56.05 -21.70
CA THR A 172 -16.67 56.78 -21.77
C THR A 172 -15.53 55.82 -21.97
N LEU A 173 -14.39 56.28 -22.56
CA LEU A 173 -13.21 55.47 -22.77
C LEU A 173 -12.67 54.89 -21.44
N ALA A 174 -12.69 55.66 -20.35
CA ALA A 174 -12.16 55.19 -19.05
C ALA A 174 -13.00 54.04 -18.47
N VAL A 175 -14.32 54.12 -18.60
CA VAL A 175 -15.26 53.04 -18.17
C VAL A 175 -15.08 51.82 -19.06
N TYR A 176 -14.97 52.03 -20.37
CA TYR A 176 -14.74 50.95 -21.33
C TYR A 176 -13.44 50.21 -21.12
N ASP A 177 -12.31 50.93 -20.98
CA ASP A 177 -11.00 50.35 -20.72
C ASP A 177 -11.00 49.57 -19.40
N LYS A 178 -11.61 50.10 -18.33
CA LYS A 178 -11.69 49.45 -17.02
C LYS A 178 -12.39 48.08 -17.12
N TYR A 179 -13.63 48.08 -17.61
CA TYR A 179 -14.43 46.87 -17.64
C TYR A 179 -13.96 45.86 -18.67
N MET A 180 -13.30 46.27 -19.75
CA MET A 180 -12.67 45.37 -20.69
C MET A 180 -11.41 44.75 -20.13
N SER A 181 -10.63 45.48 -19.33
CA SER A 181 -9.51 44.92 -18.59
C SER A 181 -9.96 43.84 -17.62
N ASP A 182 -10.99 44.13 -16.82
CA ASP A 182 -11.58 43.17 -15.90
C ASP A 182 -12.10 41.92 -16.65
N LEU A 183 -12.75 42.11 -17.81
CA LEU A 183 -13.29 41.03 -18.63
C LEU A 183 -12.16 40.14 -19.24
N ILE A 184 -11.02 40.71 -19.60
CA ILE A 184 -9.85 39.98 -20.05
C ILE A 184 -9.31 39.10 -18.93
N GLU A 185 -9.24 39.58 -17.69
CA GLU A 185 -8.83 38.80 -16.54
C GLU A 185 -9.76 37.57 -16.32
N GLU A 186 -11.06 37.77 -16.45
CA GLU A 186 -12.00 36.65 -16.30
C GLU A 186 -11.93 35.67 -17.48
N GLN A 187 -11.70 36.14 -18.70
CA GLN A 187 -11.45 35.27 -19.85
C GLN A 187 -10.23 34.36 -19.59
N LEU A 188 -9.13 34.93 -19.08
CA LEU A 188 -7.93 34.14 -18.69
C LEU A 188 -8.23 33.20 -17.53
N ALA A 189 -9.14 33.51 -16.62
CA ALA A 189 -9.59 32.60 -15.58
C ALA A 189 -10.31 31.38 -16.16
N PHE A 190 -11.23 31.58 -17.13
CA PHE A 190 -11.88 30.45 -17.82
C PHE A 190 -10.92 29.62 -18.65
N GLU A 191 -9.91 30.22 -19.29
CA GLU A 191 -8.85 29.51 -19.99
C GLU A 191 -8.05 28.62 -19.04
N ARG A 192 -7.71 29.12 -17.84
CA ARG A 192 -7.06 28.32 -16.79
C ARG A 192 -7.94 27.16 -16.32
N LEU A 193 -9.22 27.41 -16.03
CA LEU A 193 -10.18 26.38 -15.62
C LEU A 193 -10.30 25.28 -16.66
N LYS A 194 -10.39 25.64 -17.93
CA LYS A 194 -10.36 24.68 -19.05
C LYS A 194 -9.14 23.79 -19.02
N ARG A 195 -7.96 24.36 -18.74
CA ARG A 195 -6.70 23.61 -18.65
C ARG A 195 -6.60 22.71 -17.41
N PHE A 196 -7.25 23.08 -16.30
CA PHE A 196 -7.23 22.29 -15.06
C PHE A 196 -8.29 21.17 -15.04
N THR A 197 -9.38 21.31 -15.76
CA THR A 197 -10.45 20.30 -15.82
C THR A 197 -9.98 18.88 -16.17
N PRO A 198 -9.03 18.64 -17.11
CA PRO A 198 -8.54 17.30 -17.41
C PRO A 198 -7.85 16.60 -16.23
N PHE A 199 -7.37 17.36 -15.24
CA PHE A 199 -6.70 16.80 -14.05
C PHE A 199 -7.67 16.36 -12.95
N ILE A 200 -8.98 16.62 -13.10
CA ILE A 200 -9.99 16.08 -12.19
C ILE A 200 -9.97 14.56 -12.27
N SER A 201 -9.99 13.89 -11.10
CA SER A 201 -9.95 12.43 -11.02
C SER A 201 -11.15 11.77 -11.72
N ASP A 202 -10.87 10.81 -12.60
CA ASP A 202 -11.92 10.03 -13.28
C ASP A 202 -12.84 9.30 -12.31
N LYS A 203 -12.31 8.88 -11.16
CA LYS A 203 -13.08 8.18 -10.13
C LYS A 203 -14.22 9.06 -9.56
N ARG A 204 -13.99 10.38 -9.48
CA ARG A 204 -15.01 11.34 -9.01
C ARG A 204 -16.09 11.59 -10.03
N LEU A 205 -15.74 11.58 -11.31
CA LEU A 205 -16.68 11.88 -12.39
C LEU A 205 -17.43 10.65 -12.91
N ARG A 206 -16.95 9.44 -12.65
CA ARG A 206 -17.60 8.17 -13.09
C ARG A 206 -18.96 7.91 -12.45
N GLN A 207 -19.19 8.46 -11.29
CA GLN A 207 -20.39 8.22 -10.49
C GLN A 207 -21.51 9.20 -10.85
N LEU A 208 -21.25 10.18 -11.71
CA LEU A 208 -22.26 11.13 -12.15
C LEU A 208 -23.23 10.46 -13.14
N PRO A 209 -24.56 10.69 -13.01
CA PRO A 209 -25.51 10.25 -14.00
C PRO A 209 -25.12 10.87 -15.34
N ALA A 210 -25.10 10.05 -16.39
CA ALA A 210 -24.81 10.56 -17.73
C ALA A 210 -25.87 11.60 -18.11
N PHE A 211 -25.42 12.79 -18.50
CA PHE A 211 -26.27 13.92 -18.90
C PHE A 211 -27.15 13.63 -20.13
N ASP A 212 -26.95 12.50 -20.79
CA ASP A 212 -27.72 12.05 -21.93
C ASP A 212 -28.44 10.75 -21.61
N ALA A 213 -29.75 10.73 -21.80
CA ALA A 213 -30.64 9.58 -21.58
C ALA A 213 -30.39 8.37 -22.51
N SER A 214 -29.16 8.21 -22.99
CA SER A 214 -28.73 7.06 -23.78
C SER A 214 -28.31 5.89 -22.87
N PRO A 215 -28.63 4.65 -23.24
CA PRO A 215 -28.38 3.49 -22.37
C PRO A 215 -26.91 3.36 -21.99
N PRO A 216 -26.59 2.84 -20.80
CA PRO A 216 -25.26 2.83 -20.23
C PRO A 216 -24.27 2.07 -21.12
N ARG A 217 -23.45 2.80 -21.83
CA ARG A 217 -22.21 2.28 -22.44
C ARG A 217 -21.13 2.30 -21.38
N ALA A 218 -20.25 1.30 -21.41
CA ALA A 218 -19.19 1.00 -20.49
C ALA A 218 -18.67 2.16 -19.59
N GLU A 219 -18.54 1.92 -18.29
CA GLU A 219 -18.24 2.90 -17.21
C GLU A 219 -17.07 3.87 -17.48
N THR A 220 -16.10 3.50 -18.31
CA THR A 220 -14.99 4.35 -18.75
C THR A 220 -15.43 5.49 -19.70
N SER A 221 -16.53 5.32 -20.39
CA SER A 221 -17.03 6.29 -21.37
C SER A 221 -17.64 7.54 -20.68
N ASN A 222 -18.29 7.37 -19.52
CA ASN A 222 -19.03 8.46 -18.86
C ASN A 222 -18.10 9.53 -18.27
N SER A 223 -16.97 9.16 -17.65
CA SER A 223 -16.05 10.15 -17.08
C SER A 223 -15.36 11.01 -18.14
N ILE A 224 -15.05 10.42 -19.30
CA ILE A 224 -14.45 11.15 -20.43
C ILE A 224 -15.48 12.10 -21.03
N LEU A 225 -16.73 11.67 -21.18
CA LEU A 225 -17.83 12.52 -21.68
C LEU A 225 -18.08 13.70 -20.75
N THR A 226 -18.13 13.48 -19.45
CA THR A 226 -18.30 14.53 -18.44
C THR A 226 -17.14 15.54 -18.45
N LYS A 227 -15.90 15.07 -18.52
CA LYS A 227 -14.72 15.96 -18.65
C LYS A 227 -14.79 16.80 -19.93
N ASN A 228 -15.09 16.16 -21.04
CA ASN A 228 -15.20 16.85 -22.32
C ASN A 228 -16.34 17.86 -22.31
N SER A 229 -17.47 17.56 -21.66
CA SER A 229 -18.57 18.49 -21.49
C SER A 229 -18.15 19.71 -20.69
N LEU A 230 -17.47 19.54 -19.54
CA LEU A 230 -16.94 20.63 -18.73
C LEU A 230 -15.94 21.50 -19.51
N VAL A 231 -14.99 20.87 -20.22
CA VAL A 231 -14.00 21.57 -21.06
C VAL A 231 -14.68 22.35 -22.16
N ASN A 232 -15.67 21.76 -22.83
CA ASN A 232 -16.44 22.43 -23.90
C ASN A 232 -17.23 23.63 -23.36
N SER A 233 -17.85 23.49 -22.19
CA SER A 233 -18.59 24.60 -21.56
C SER A 233 -17.68 25.78 -21.25
N TYR A 234 -16.51 25.55 -20.66
CA TYR A 234 -15.53 26.61 -20.43
C TYR A 234 -14.98 27.20 -21.74
N GLU A 235 -14.74 26.37 -22.74
CA GLU A 235 -14.27 26.83 -24.05
C GLU A 235 -15.30 27.70 -24.78
N GLU A 236 -16.57 27.38 -24.68
CA GLU A 236 -17.62 28.17 -25.27
C GLU A 236 -17.80 29.53 -24.57
N ILE A 237 -17.70 29.56 -23.24
CA ILE A 237 -17.71 30.80 -22.46
C ILE A 237 -16.48 31.65 -22.83
N GLU A 238 -15.29 31.05 -22.84
CA GLU A 238 -14.04 31.71 -23.24
C GLU A 238 -14.14 32.31 -24.65
N LYS A 239 -14.64 31.54 -25.62
CA LYS A 239 -14.84 32.02 -27.00
C LYS A 239 -15.84 33.18 -27.06
N TYR A 240 -16.90 33.13 -26.27
CA TYR A 240 -17.86 34.18 -26.20
C TYR A 240 -17.26 35.47 -25.61
N LEU A 241 -16.50 35.38 -24.50
CA LEU A 241 -15.81 36.52 -23.91
C LEU A 241 -14.74 37.08 -24.88
N ASN A 242 -13.98 36.23 -25.54
CA ASN A 242 -13.03 36.63 -26.58
C ASN A 242 -13.72 37.40 -27.72
N HIS A 243 -14.94 37.03 -28.10
CA HIS A 243 -15.70 37.72 -29.12
C HIS A 243 -16.10 39.13 -28.68
N VAL A 244 -16.47 39.34 -27.41
CA VAL A 244 -16.75 40.65 -26.84
C VAL A 244 -15.47 41.50 -26.73
N ILE A 245 -14.38 40.91 -26.25
CA ILE A 245 -13.07 41.57 -26.13
C ILE A 245 -12.52 41.96 -27.50
N GLY A 246 -12.71 41.13 -28.53
CA GLY A 246 -12.32 41.44 -29.89
C GLY A 246 -12.97 42.73 -30.42
N GLU A 247 -14.26 42.98 -30.15
CA GLU A 247 -14.92 44.23 -30.50
C GLU A 247 -14.27 45.45 -29.80
N TYR A 248 -13.84 45.29 -28.53
CA TYR A 248 -13.11 46.33 -27.82
C TYR A 248 -11.77 46.66 -28.51
N GLN A 249 -10.99 45.65 -28.85
CA GLN A 249 -9.70 45.84 -29.50
C GLN A 249 -9.85 46.57 -30.83
N ASP A 250 -10.88 46.23 -31.64
CA ASP A 250 -11.13 46.80 -32.94
C ASP A 250 -11.62 48.24 -32.85
N ARG A 251 -12.40 48.57 -31.83
CA ARG A 251 -13.12 49.86 -31.73
C ARG A 251 -12.57 50.84 -30.71
N ARG A 252 -11.56 50.45 -29.92
CA ARG A 252 -10.96 51.31 -28.89
C ARG A 252 -10.46 52.62 -29.42
N HIS A 253 -9.90 52.62 -30.60
CA HIS A 253 -9.41 53.87 -31.26
C HIS A 253 -10.57 54.81 -31.64
N ALA A 254 -11.69 54.25 -32.10
CA ALA A 254 -12.86 55.07 -32.45
C ALA A 254 -13.52 55.75 -31.23
N VAL A 255 -13.40 55.13 -30.04
CA VAL A 255 -13.90 55.69 -28.75
C VAL A 255 -12.95 56.78 -28.26
N LYS A 256 -11.62 56.64 -28.48
CA LYS A 256 -10.61 57.58 -27.99
C LYS A 256 -10.81 59.02 -28.55
N ASP A 257 -11.28 59.11 -29.75
CA ASP A 257 -11.46 60.40 -30.44
C ASP A 257 -12.81 61.06 -30.13
N LYS A 258 -13.67 60.42 -29.37
CA LYS A 258 -15.01 60.88 -28.99
C LYS A 258 -15.11 61.13 -27.49
N ALA A 259 -15.89 62.13 -27.06
CA ALA A 259 -16.17 62.38 -25.64
C ALA A 259 -16.98 61.25 -24.96
N GLY A 260 -17.53 60.35 -25.73
CA GLY A 260 -18.23 59.13 -25.34
C GLY A 260 -18.92 58.55 -26.58
N VAL A 261 -19.24 57.27 -26.51
CA VAL A 261 -19.87 56.51 -27.60
C VAL A 261 -21.12 55.83 -27.08
N THR A 262 -22.16 55.81 -27.88
CA THR A 262 -23.42 55.14 -27.49
C THR A 262 -23.24 53.61 -27.54
N LEU A 263 -23.84 52.89 -26.60
CA LEU A 263 -23.81 51.43 -26.53
C LEU A 263 -24.32 50.78 -27.83
N THR A 264 -25.15 51.46 -28.59
CA THR A 264 -25.68 50.98 -29.87
C THR A 264 -24.60 50.77 -30.93
N GLU A 265 -23.43 51.43 -30.79
CA GLU A 265 -22.29 51.25 -31.68
C GLU A 265 -21.48 49.96 -31.36
N PHE A 266 -21.74 49.31 -30.20
CA PHE A 266 -21.07 48.10 -29.73
C PHE A 266 -22.05 46.95 -29.71
N GLU A 267 -22.22 46.26 -30.80
CA GLU A 267 -23.23 45.21 -30.92
C GLU A 267 -22.95 44.02 -29.99
N LYS A 268 -21.69 43.57 -29.89
CA LYS A 268 -21.30 42.42 -29.07
C LYS A 268 -21.38 42.74 -27.58
N LEU A 269 -20.93 43.93 -27.19
CA LEU A 269 -21.04 44.40 -25.81
C LEU A 269 -22.49 44.57 -25.40
N ARG A 270 -23.34 45.10 -26.28
CA ARG A 270 -24.78 45.22 -26.02
C ARG A 270 -25.46 43.88 -25.83
N ARG A 271 -25.08 42.85 -26.62
CA ARG A 271 -25.58 41.50 -26.48
C ARG A 271 -25.09 40.86 -25.16
N PHE A 272 -23.84 41.13 -24.77
CA PHE A 272 -23.26 40.67 -23.49
C PHE A 272 -24.03 41.26 -22.29
N ILE A 273 -24.37 42.54 -22.33
CA ILE A 273 -25.18 43.18 -21.28
C ILE A 273 -26.60 42.62 -21.28
N GLY A 274 -27.16 42.34 -22.44
CA GLY A 274 -28.52 41.87 -22.66
C GLY A 274 -28.79 40.39 -22.39
N SER A 275 -29.74 39.83 -23.13
CA SER A 275 -30.25 38.47 -22.95
C SER A 275 -29.27 37.36 -23.38
N GLU A 276 -28.32 37.67 -24.27
CA GLU A 276 -27.39 36.63 -24.77
C GLU A 276 -26.46 36.11 -23.69
N PHE A 277 -26.16 36.91 -22.66
CA PHE A 277 -25.38 36.49 -21.50
C PHE A 277 -26.03 35.31 -20.77
N ALA A 278 -27.32 35.29 -20.58
CA ALA A 278 -28.02 34.19 -19.91
C ALA A 278 -27.73 32.87 -20.65
N MET A 279 -28.01 32.82 -21.93
CA MET A 279 -27.85 31.62 -22.76
C MET A 279 -26.37 31.18 -22.97
N ARG A 280 -25.47 32.16 -23.13
CA ARG A 280 -24.05 31.89 -23.47
C ARG A 280 -23.16 31.65 -22.25
N VAL A 281 -23.52 32.21 -21.09
CA VAL A 281 -22.69 32.14 -19.88
C VAL A 281 -23.47 31.53 -18.74
N SER A 282 -24.67 32.05 -18.37
CA SER A 282 -25.33 31.59 -17.14
C SER A 282 -25.81 30.15 -17.22
N ASP A 283 -26.50 29.75 -18.27
CA ASP A 283 -27.02 28.39 -18.40
C ASP A 283 -25.88 27.35 -18.40
N LYS A 284 -24.80 27.67 -19.14
CA LYS A 284 -23.61 26.78 -19.16
C LYS A 284 -22.90 26.72 -17.83
N MET A 285 -22.84 27.83 -17.11
CA MET A 285 -22.21 27.86 -15.78
C MET A 285 -23.02 27.14 -14.73
N ASP A 286 -24.33 27.20 -14.82
CA ASP A 286 -25.22 26.47 -13.91
C ASP A 286 -25.00 24.95 -14.10
N ASP A 287 -24.91 24.44 -15.33
CA ASP A 287 -24.58 23.04 -15.65
C ASP A 287 -23.19 22.63 -15.13
N VAL A 288 -22.20 23.51 -15.33
CA VAL A 288 -20.83 23.27 -14.86
C VAL A 288 -20.76 23.18 -13.33
N ILE A 289 -21.40 24.14 -12.64
CA ILE A 289 -21.41 24.23 -11.18
C ILE A 289 -22.14 23.01 -10.59
N GLU A 290 -23.28 22.63 -11.15
CA GLU A 290 -24.05 21.46 -10.73
C GLU A 290 -23.19 20.20 -10.86
N THR A 291 -22.57 19.99 -12.01
CA THR A 291 -21.65 18.83 -12.27
C THR A 291 -20.49 18.79 -11.28
N LEU A 292 -19.85 19.92 -11.02
CA LEU A 292 -18.71 20.00 -10.08
C LEU A 292 -19.13 19.79 -8.63
N LEU A 293 -20.29 20.32 -8.22
CA LEU A 293 -20.84 20.13 -6.87
C LEU A 293 -21.26 18.68 -6.67
N GLU A 294 -21.91 18.06 -7.64
CA GLU A 294 -22.21 16.63 -7.57
C GLU A 294 -20.95 15.78 -7.42
N ALA A 295 -19.90 16.08 -8.20
CA ALA A 295 -18.63 15.39 -8.08
C ALA A 295 -17.97 15.56 -6.69
N LEU A 296 -18.15 16.72 -6.07
CA LEU A 296 -17.63 17.03 -4.74
C LEU A 296 -18.41 16.33 -3.62
N TRP A 297 -19.74 16.25 -3.74
CA TRP A 297 -20.62 15.80 -2.65
C TRP A 297 -20.97 14.33 -2.71
N GLN A 298 -20.60 13.62 -3.77
CA GLN A 298 -20.82 12.18 -3.84
C GLN A 298 -20.03 11.46 -2.75
N PRO A 299 -20.70 10.74 -1.83
CA PRO A 299 -20.01 9.92 -0.85
C PRO A 299 -19.26 8.82 -1.58
N LEU A 300 -17.97 8.64 -1.27
CA LEU A 300 -17.14 7.53 -1.75
C LEU A 300 -17.58 6.18 -1.16
N ASN A 301 -18.88 5.89 -1.19
CA ASN A 301 -19.50 4.69 -0.64
C ASN A 301 -19.42 3.49 -1.57
N SER A 302 -18.32 3.28 -2.26
CA SER A 302 -18.21 2.11 -3.16
C SER A 302 -17.36 0.95 -2.61
N HIS A 303 -17.17 0.85 -1.28
CA HIS A 303 -16.50 -0.34 -0.71
C HIS A 303 -17.28 -0.91 0.49
N ARG A 304 -18.59 -1.13 0.30
CA ARG A 304 -19.36 -2.01 1.16
C ARG A 304 -20.22 -2.97 0.34
N GLU A 305 -19.63 -3.58 -0.66
CA GLU A 305 -20.22 -4.76 -1.30
C GLU A 305 -19.09 -5.61 -1.87
N THR A 306 -18.59 -6.53 -1.09
CA THR A 306 -18.23 -7.94 -1.38
C THR A 306 -17.53 -8.55 -0.19
#